data_86e613fcb9e9b882500eb86e8d794026
#
_entry.id   86e613fcb9e9b882500eb86e8d794026
#
_cell.length_a   1.000
_cell.length_b   1.000
_cell.length_c   1.000
_cell.angle_alpha   90.00
_cell.angle_beta   90.00
_cell.angle_gamma   90.00
#
_symmetry.space_group_name_H-M   'P 1'
#
loop_
_entity.id
_entity.type
_entity.pdbx_description
1 polymer ?
#
loop_
_entity_poly.entity_id
_entity_poly.type
_entity_poly.pdbx_seq_one_letter_code
_entity_poly.pdbx_strand_id
1 'polypeptide(L)'
;NYNKIALIFRIPPKCVKRGVTELILTPEEKTRKLENMGFRVEILDFNEMEKLTAKEFLEYVNRRFHPALISCGFNYRYGYGGEGDTVSLGEFCGEKGIILKVANPVTEEGKPISSSLIRKMLKSGDIAHANRLLGYDFSFVSEVIKGDGRGKTLGFPTINQRYPQNLTPPKFGVYESEILIGTKTHKGITNIGVRPTFPSDFIISETFIKDFMGDL
;
A
#
# COMPACT_ATOMS: atom_id res chain seq x y z
N ASN A 1 -16.47 -3.44 -23.41
CA ASN A 1 -15.97 -3.79 -22.07
C ASN A 1 -14.54 -4.30 -22.21
N TYR A 2 -13.58 -3.63 -21.58
CA TYR A 2 -12.19 -4.09 -21.51
C TYR A 2 -11.99 -4.88 -20.22
N ASN A 3 -11.20 -5.96 -20.28
CA ASN A 3 -10.67 -6.60 -19.08
C ASN A 3 -9.56 -5.70 -18.52
N LYS A 4 -9.77 -5.17 -17.32
CA LYS A 4 -8.79 -4.32 -16.65
C LYS A 4 -7.77 -5.18 -15.93
N ILE A 5 -6.48 -4.99 -16.22
CA ILE A 5 -5.38 -5.69 -15.55
C ILE A 5 -4.48 -4.65 -14.88
N ALA A 6 -4.16 -4.87 -13.63
CA ALA A 6 -3.15 -4.10 -12.91
C ALA A 6 -1.87 -4.93 -12.78
N LEU A 7 -0.80 -4.48 -13.42
CA LEU A 7 0.53 -5.08 -13.27
C LEU A 7 1.22 -4.45 -12.07
N ILE A 8 1.55 -5.25 -11.07
CA ILE A 8 2.18 -4.76 -9.85
C ILE A 8 3.38 -5.62 -9.47
N PHE A 9 4.31 -5.04 -8.74
CA PHE A 9 5.30 -5.79 -7.96
C PHE A 9 4.81 -5.96 -6.53
N ARG A 10 5.06 -7.10 -5.91
CA ARG A 10 4.75 -7.35 -4.50
C ARG A 10 5.40 -6.28 -3.62
N ILE A 11 6.69 -6.05 -3.82
CA ILE A 11 7.45 -4.98 -3.19
C ILE A 11 7.91 -3.99 -4.29
N PRO A 12 7.71 -2.68 -4.11
CA PRO A 12 8.16 -1.71 -5.09
C PRO A 12 9.67 -1.81 -5.37
N PRO A 13 10.12 -1.74 -6.64
CA PRO A 13 11.53 -1.86 -7.02
C PRO A 13 12.48 -0.95 -6.23
N LYS A 14 12.06 0.28 -5.95
CA LYS A 14 12.84 1.24 -5.14
C LYS A 14 13.07 0.77 -3.70
N CYS A 15 12.13 0.01 -3.14
CA CYS A 15 12.26 -0.55 -1.80
C CYS A 15 13.24 -1.72 -1.80
N VAL A 16 13.16 -2.61 -2.80
CA VAL A 16 14.09 -3.74 -2.93
C VAL A 16 15.54 -3.24 -3.06
N LYS A 17 15.78 -2.28 -3.95
CA LYS A 17 17.13 -1.72 -4.20
C LYS A 17 17.73 -1.00 -2.99
N ARG A 18 16.91 -0.45 -2.10
CA ARG A 18 17.37 0.29 -0.91
C ARG A 18 17.44 -0.55 0.35
N GLY A 19 16.99 -1.80 0.32
CA GLY A 19 16.92 -2.67 1.49
C GLY A 19 15.98 -2.15 2.60
N VAL A 20 15.13 -1.16 2.27
CA VAL A 20 14.20 -0.53 3.23
C VAL A 20 12.79 -0.71 2.70
N THR A 21 12.01 -1.47 3.44
CA THR A 21 10.59 -1.68 3.12
C THR A 21 9.74 -0.76 3.99
N GLU A 22 9.44 0.42 3.48
CA GLU A 22 8.46 1.33 4.09
C GLU A 22 7.27 1.47 3.14
N LEU A 23 6.39 0.48 3.17
CA LEU A 23 5.18 0.48 2.37
C LEU A 23 4.12 1.41 2.98
N ILE A 24 3.19 1.91 2.17
CA ILE A 24 1.98 2.61 2.62
C ILE A 24 0.81 1.64 2.72
N LEU A 25 0.82 0.61 1.89
CA LEU A 25 -0.13 -0.52 1.91
C LEU A 25 0.66 -1.82 1.90
N THR A 26 0.18 -2.81 2.61
CA THR A 26 0.70 -4.17 2.44
C THR A 26 0.38 -4.68 1.02
N PRO A 27 1.14 -5.65 0.50
CA PRO A 27 0.86 -6.23 -0.82
C PRO A 27 -0.56 -6.77 -0.93
N GLU A 28 -1.06 -7.39 0.13
CA GLU A 28 -2.39 -7.99 0.23
C GLU A 28 -3.49 -6.92 0.17
N GLU A 29 -3.32 -5.82 0.91
CA GLU A 29 -4.27 -4.71 0.89
C GLU A 29 -4.26 -3.97 -0.45
N LYS A 30 -3.08 -3.80 -1.05
CA LYS A 30 -2.94 -3.21 -2.39
C LYS A 30 -3.71 -4.05 -3.43
N THR A 31 -3.53 -5.37 -3.39
CA THR A 31 -4.23 -6.31 -4.27
C THR A 31 -5.73 -6.18 -4.08
N ARG A 32 -6.22 -6.30 -2.84
CA ARG A 32 -7.65 -6.19 -2.50
C ARG A 32 -8.27 -4.86 -2.97
N LYS A 33 -7.57 -3.73 -2.78
CA LYS A 33 -8.07 -2.43 -3.24
C LYS A 33 -8.21 -2.38 -4.77
N LEU A 34 -7.24 -2.91 -5.50
CA LEU A 34 -7.30 -2.96 -6.97
C LEU A 34 -8.41 -3.90 -7.47
N GLU A 35 -8.60 -5.06 -6.85
CA GLU A 35 -9.67 -5.98 -7.16
C GLU A 35 -11.05 -5.36 -6.91
N ASN A 36 -11.23 -4.65 -5.80
CA ASN A 36 -12.46 -3.91 -5.50
C ASN A 36 -12.75 -2.79 -6.53
N MET A 37 -11.73 -2.28 -7.22
CA MET A 37 -11.87 -1.33 -8.34
C MET A 37 -12.16 -2.05 -9.68
N GLY A 38 -12.30 -3.37 -9.66
CA GLY A 38 -12.59 -4.19 -10.83
C GLY A 38 -11.36 -4.51 -11.70
N PHE A 39 -10.17 -4.49 -11.13
CA PHE A 39 -8.96 -4.95 -11.81
C PHE A 39 -8.68 -6.42 -11.49
N ARG A 40 -8.28 -7.19 -12.49
CA ARG A 40 -7.52 -8.41 -12.27
C ARG A 40 -6.08 -8.01 -11.94
N VAL A 41 -5.56 -8.49 -10.82
CA VAL A 41 -4.20 -8.15 -10.41
C VAL A 41 -3.23 -9.24 -10.86
N GLU A 42 -2.17 -8.83 -11.54
CA GLU A 42 -1.05 -9.68 -11.95
C GLU A 42 0.21 -9.21 -11.22
N ILE A 43 0.77 -10.09 -10.41
CA ILE A 43 1.98 -9.82 -9.64
C ILE A 43 3.17 -10.29 -10.47
N LEU A 44 4.02 -9.34 -10.86
CA LEU A 44 5.25 -9.62 -11.59
C LEU A 44 6.38 -9.95 -10.60
N ASP A 45 7.21 -10.94 -10.97
CA ASP A 45 8.45 -11.21 -10.24
C ASP A 45 9.49 -10.13 -10.59
N PHE A 46 9.93 -9.40 -9.57
CA PHE A 46 10.89 -8.32 -9.78
C PHE A 46 12.26 -8.86 -10.27
N ASN A 47 12.72 -10.01 -9.75
CA ASN A 47 14.02 -10.58 -10.12
C ASN A 47 14.09 -11.00 -11.59
N GLU A 48 12.94 -11.36 -12.18
CA GLU A 48 12.84 -11.63 -13.61
C GLU A 48 12.77 -10.34 -14.41
N MET A 49 11.91 -9.41 -13.97
CA MET A 49 11.63 -8.17 -14.70
C MET A 49 12.79 -7.17 -14.68
N GLU A 50 13.60 -7.13 -13.60
CA GLU A 50 14.71 -6.17 -13.50
C GLU A 50 15.85 -6.41 -14.49
N LYS A 51 15.93 -7.61 -15.07
CA LYS A 51 16.96 -8.00 -16.05
C LYS A 51 16.58 -7.60 -17.47
N LEU A 52 15.31 -7.34 -17.73
CA LEU A 52 14.79 -7.02 -19.05
C LEU A 52 15.12 -5.57 -19.43
N THR A 53 15.62 -5.37 -20.62
CA THR A 53 15.68 -4.04 -21.24
C THR A 53 14.27 -3.46 -21.36
N ALA A 54 14.17 -2.16 -21.61
CA ALA A 54 12.87 -1.50 -21.84
C ALA A 54 12.08 -2.19 -22.96
N LYS A 55 12.74 -2.50 -24.06
CA LYS A 55 12.11 -3.19 -25.20
C LYS A 55 11.64 -4.59 -24.85
N GLU A 56 12.48 -5.39 -24.19
CA GLU A 56 12.12 -6.76 -23.78
C GLU A 56 10.95 -6.77 -22.80
N PHE A 57 10.91 -5.83 -21.87
CA PHE A 57 9.77 -5.69 -20.95
C PHE A 57 8.46 -5.37 -21.70
N LEU A 58 8.48 -4.43 -22.65
CA LEU A 58 7.29 -4.10 -23.43
C LEU A 58 6.83 -5.24 -24.32
N GLU A 59 7.76 -5.96 -24.95
CA GLU A 59 7.44 -7.15 -25.74
C GLU A 59 6.89 -8.29 -24.86
N TYR A 60 7.39 -8.46 -23.62
CA TYR A 60 6.82 -9.38 -22.65
C TYR A 60 5.36 -9.00 -22.31
N VAL A 61 5.10 -7.74 -21.99
CA VAL A 61 3.75 -7.25 -21.68
C VAL A 61 2.82 -7.45 -22.87
N ASN A 62 3.28 -7.10 -24.08
CA ASN A 62 2.48 -7.23 -25.28
C ASN A 62 2.12 -8.69 -25.59
N ARG A 63 3.09 -9.60 -25.54
CA ARG A 63 2.86 -11.03 -25.80
C ARG A 63 1.97 -11.72 -24.78
N ARG A 64 2.09 -11.32 -23.50
CA ARG A 64 1.36 -11.98 -22.42
C ARG A 64 -0.07 -11.48 -22.27
N PHE A 65 -0.30 -10.19 -22.51
CA PHE A 65 -1.58 -9.56 -22.16
C PHE A 65 -2.33 -9.00 -23.38
N HIS A 66 -1.70 -8.86 -24.54
CA HIS A 66 -2.29 -8.29 -25.76
C HIS A 66 -3.12 -7.03 -25.48
N PRO A 67 -2.52 -5.99 -24.87
CA PRO A 67 -3.26 -4.83 -24.43
C PRO A 67 -3.76 -4.00 -25.61
N ALA A 68 -5.04 -3.63 -25.61
CA ALA A 68 -5.56 -2.62 -26.52
C ALA A 68 -5.28 -1.20 -26.01
N LEU A 69 -5.05 -1.06 -24.70
CA LEU A 69 -4.75 0.20 -24.03
C LEU A 69 -3.77 -0.04 -22.89
N ILE A 70 -2.76 0.81 -22.80
CA ILE A 70 -1.84 0.90 -21.66
C ILE A 70 -2.06 2.23 -20.97
N SER A 71 -2.16 2.23 -19.62
CA SER A 71 -2.23 3.44 -18.81
C SER A 71 -1.12 3.43 -17.76
N CYS A 72 -0.45 4.57 -17.62
CA CYS A 72 0.61 4.75 -16.62
C CYS A 72 0.62 6.18 -16.07
N GLY A 73 1.36 6.42 -14.99
CA GLY A 73 1.58 7.78 -14.49
C GLY A 73 2.62 8.54 -15.32
N PHE A 74 2.61 9.87 -15.20
CA PHE A 74 3.52 10.78 -15.94
C PHE A 74 5.01 10.50 -15.71
N ASN A 75 5.38 9.92 -14.57
CA ASN A 75 6.75 9.61 -14.17
C ASN A 75 7.08 8.11 -14.23
N TYR A 76 6.33 7.37 -15.05
CA TYR A 76 6.52 5.93 -15.19
C TYR A 76 7.89 5.61 -15.77
N ARG A 77 8.56 4.63 -15.16
CA ARG A 77 9.83 4.08 -15.61
C ARG A 77 9.78 2.57 -15.61
N TYR A 78 10.42 1.94 -16.59
CA TYR A 78 10.43 0.48 -16.77
C TYR A 78 11.75 0.03 -17.42
N GLY A 79 11.94 -1.28 -17.47
CA GLY A 79 13.15 -1.88 -18.01
C GLY A 79 14.35 -1.79 -17.06
N TYR A 80 15.46 -2.34 -17.49
CA TYR A 80 16.70 -2.36 -16.72
C TYR A 80 17.12 -0.95 -16.29
N GLY A 81 17.39 -0.78 -14.99
CA GLY A 81 17.74 0.54 -14.47
C GLY A 81 16.66 1.62 -14.54
N GLY A 82 15.48 1.31 -15.10
CA GLY A 82 14.42 2.29 -15.39
C GLY A 82 14.74 3.15 -16.60
N GLU A 83 15.41 2.59 -17.58
CA GLU A 83 15.81 3.29 -18.83
C GLU A 83 14.61 3.73 -19.67
N GLY A 84 13.54 2.92 -19.70
CA GLY A 84 12.30 3.25 -20.40
C GLY A 84 11.48 4.31 -19.68
N ASP A 85 10.79 5.14 -20.46
CA ASP A 85 9.91 6.20 -19.96
C ASP A 85 8.61 6.31 -20.78
N THR A 86 7.82 7.34 -20.52
CA THR A 86 6.54 7.55 -21.22
C THR A 86 6.70 7.91 -22.69
N VAL A 87 7.85 8.44 -23.12
CA VAL A 87 8.14 8.75 -24.51
C VAL A 87 8.39 7.46 -25.29
N SER A 88 9.36 6.65 -24.85
CA SER A 88 9.65 5.34 -25.46
C SER A 88 8.47 4.37 -25.40
N LEU A 89 7.64 4.46 -24.35
CA LEU A 89 6.38 3.71 -24.29
C LEU A 89 5.39 4.18 -25.36
N GLY A 90 5.33 5.49 -25.64
CA GLY A 90 4.47 6.06 -26.67
C GLY A 90 4.86 5.59 -28.07
N GLU A 91 6.16 5.56 -28.37
CA GLU A 91 6.71 5.05 -29.61
C GLU A 91 6.32 3.57 -29.83
N PHE A 92 6.58 2.73 -28.84
CA PHE A 92 6.18 1.31 -28.87
C PHE A 92 4.68 1.12 -29.06
N CYS A 93 3.85 1.86 -28.31
CA CYS A 93 2.40 1.80 -28.44
C CYS A 93 1.94 2.21 -29.86
N GLY A 94 2.54 3.24 -30.43
CA GLY A 94 2.28 3.68 -31.82
C GLY A 94 2.60 2.59 -32.85
N GLU A 95 3.75 1.93 -32.72
CA GLU A 95 4.15 0.82 -33.60
C GLU A 95 3.20 -0.39 -33.52
N LYS A 96 2.66 -0.67 -32.33
CA LYS A 96 1.78 -1.84 -32.09
C LYS A 96 0.29 -1.52 -32.22
N GLY A 97 -0.10 -0.28 -32.50
CA GLY A 97 -1.51 0.13 -32.53
C GLY A 97 -2.21 0.10 -31.15
N ILE A 98 -1.44 0.26 -30.06
CA ILE A 98 -1.93 0.27 -28.68
C ILE A 98 -2.23 1.71 -28.27
N ILE A 99 -3.35 1.95 -27.61
CA ILE A 99 -3.69 3.27 -27.07
C ILE A 99 -2.90 3.51 -25.79
N LEU A 100 -2.12 4.60 -25.73
CA LEU A 100 -1.43 5.02 -24.51
C LEU A 100 -2.22 6.13 -23.80
N LYS A 101 -2.44 5.96 -22.49
CA LYS A 101 -2.94 7.01 -21.59
C LYS A 101 -1.94 7.28 -20.48
N VAL A 102 -1.35 8.46 -20.48
CA VAL A 102 -0.47 8.94 -19.42
C VAL A 102 -1.29 9.82 -18.48
N ALA A 103 -1.41 9.40 -17.22
CA ALA A 103 -2.12 10.16 -16.21
C ALA A 103 -1.29 11.34 -15.73
N ASN A 104 -1.91 12.51 -15.65
CA ASN A 104 -1.31 13.70 -15.05
C ASN A 104 -1.08 13.51 -13.54
N PRO A 105 -0.10 14.21 -12.94
CA PRO A 105 0.09 14.18 -11.51
C PRO A 105 -1.15 14.74 -10.77
N VAL A 106 -1.58 14.06 -9.73
CA VAL A 106 -2.47 14.65 -8.74
C VAL A 106 -1.62 15.55 -7.84
N THR A 107 -2.06 16.77 -7.63
CA THR A 107 -1.28 17.78 -6.91
C THR A 107 -2.02 18.30 -5.69
N GLU A 108 -1.26 18.66 -4.66
CA GLU A 108 -1.71 19.47 -3.52
C GLU A 108 -0.82 20.71 -3.47
N GLU A 109 -1.40 21.90 -3.40
CA GLU A 109 -0.69 23.19 -3.43
C GLU A 109 0.32 23.32 -4.58
N GLY A 110 -0.06 22.79 -5.76
CA GLY A 110 0.78 22.82 -6.97
C GLY A 110 1.94 21.82 -6.99
N LYS A 111 2.11 21.00 -5.95
CA LYS A 111 3.15 19.96 -5.87
C LYS A 111 2.57 18.58 -6.07
N PRO A 112 3.22 17.69 -6.85
CA PRO A 112 2.75 16.33 -7.03
C PRO A 112 2.69 15.56 -5.70
N ILE A 113 1.55 14.91 -5.45
CA ILE A 113 1.40 13.97 -4.33
C ILE A 113 2.31 12.77 -4.58
N SER A 114 3.09 12.40 -3.58
CA SER A 114 4.04 11.30 -3.68
C SER A 114 3.99 10.39 -2.44
N SER A 115 4.37 9.14 -2.63
CA SER A 115 4.52 8.21 -1.50
C SER A 115 5.50 8.71 -0.43
N SER A 116 6.50 9.49 -0.80
CA SER A 116 7.45 10.09 0.15
C SER A 116 6.77 11.14 1.03
N LEU A 117 5.90 11.97 0.44
CA LEU A 117 5.12 12.96 1.19
C LEU A 117 4.16 12.27 2.17
N ILE A 118 3.43 11.25 1.70
CA ILE A 118 2.49 10.49 2.54
C ILE A 118 3.23 9.84 3.73
N ARG A 119 4.39 9.20 3.49
CA ARG A 119 5.20 8.63 4.58
C ARG A 119 5.65 9.69 5.58
N LYS A 120 6.01 10.87 5.10
CA LYS A 120 6.37 11.98 5.98
C LYS A 120 5.21 12.38 6.90
N MET A 121 3.99 12.46 6.36
CA MET A 121 2.79 12.77 7.16
C MET A 121 2.50 11.67 8.19
N LEU A 122 2.56 10.41 7.81
CA LEU A 122 2.40 9.28 8.74
C LEU A 122 3.43 9.36 9.88
N LYS A 123 4.70 9.53 9.55
CA LYS A 123 5.80 9.61 10.55
C LYS A 123 5.73 10.84 11.44
N SER A 124 5.11 11.91 11.00
CA SER A 124 4.86 13.10 11.84
C SER A 124 3.62 12.96 12.72
N GLY A 125 2.75 11.97 12.47
CA GLY A 125 1.48 11.78 13.17
C GLY A 125 0.31 12.58 12.57
N ASP A 126 0.52 13.27 11.46
CA ASP A 126 -0.53 14.00 10.75
C ASP A 126 -1.34 13.04 9.86
N ILE A 127 -2.12 12.18 10.52
CA ILE A 127 -2.91 11.14 9.86
C ILE A 127 -4.02 11.75 9.01
N ALA A 128 -4.64 12.82 9.48
CA ALA A 128 -5.70 13.50 8.74
C ALA A 128 -5.19 14.01 7.39
N HIS A 129 -3.99 14.58 7.35
CA HIS A 129 -3.38 15.00 6.09
C HIS A 129 -2.98 13.80 5.23
N ALA A 130 -2.38 12.76 5.83
CA ALA A 130 -2.06 11.53 5.11
C ALA A 130 -3.30 10.94 4.43
N ASN A 131 -4.44 10.87 5.12
CA ASN A 131 -5.70 10.36 4.58
C ASN A 131 -6.22 11.22 3.41
N ARG A 132 -6.14 12.54 3.50
CA ARG A 132 -6.49 13.42 2.38
C ARG A 132 -5.63 13.16 1.14
N LEU A 133 -4.32 13.00 1.32
CA LEU A 133 -3.38 12.69 0.24
C LEU A 133 -3.61 11.30 -0.37
N LEU A 134 -4.01 10.33 0.44
CA LEU A 134 -4.33 8.97 0.02
C LEU A 134 -5.69 8.89 -0.71
N GLY A 135 -6.64 9.75 -0.35
CA GLY A 135 -8.04 9.65 -0.78
C GLY A 135 -8.84 8.55 -0.07
N TYR A 136 -8.27 7.97 1.00
CA TYR A 136 -8.90 6.97 1.88
C TYR A 136 -8.19 6.95 3.23
N ASP A 137 -8.82 6.35 4.25
CA ASP A 137 -8.21 6.24 5.57
C ASP A 137 -7.06 5.25 5.59
N PHE A 138 -5.94 5.68 6.17
CA PHE A 138 -4.79 4.81 6.40
C PHE A 138 -5.19 3.68 7.34
N SER A 139 -4.97 2.45 6.91
CA SER A 139 -5.35 1.26 7.65
C SER A 139 -4.35 0.13 7.45
N PHE A 140 -4.42 -0.87 8.32
CA PHE A 140 -3.68 -2.12 8.16
C PHE A 140 -4.52 -3.29 8.70
N VAL A 141 -4.21 -4.47 8.20
CA VAL A 141 -4.77 -5.74 8.67
C VAL A 141 -3.65 -6.54 9.31
N SER A 142 -3.90 -7.07 10.49
CA SER A 142 -2.96 -7.92 11.21
C SER A 142 -3.70 -8.89 12.12
N GLU A 143 -3.04 -9.99 12.47
CA GLU A 143 -3.59 -10.97 13.39
C GLU A 143 -3.66 -10.40 14.82
N VAL A 144 -4.72 -10.77 15.52
CA VAL A 144 -4.86 -10.48 16.96
C VAL A 144 -3.93 -11.41 17.72
N ILE A 145 -3.11 -10.86 18.58
CA ILE A 145 -2.23 -11.61 19.47
C ILE A 145 -2.74 -11.54 20.91
N LYS A 146 -2.45 -12.57 21.68
CA LYS A 146 -2.84 -12.62 23.10
C LYS A 146 -2.15 -11.48 23.87
N GLY A 147 -2.95 -10.65 24.55
CA GLY A 147 -2.49 -9.61 25.45
C GLY A 147 -2.56 -10.05 26.92
N ASP A 148 -2.19 -9.15 27.84
CA ASP A 148 -2.18 -9.39 29.28
C ASP A 148 -3.59 -9.45 29.91
N GLY A 149 -4.66 -9.26 29.12
CA GLY A 149 -6.04 -9.32 29.57
C GLY A 149 -6.49 -8.15 30.49
N ARG A 150 -5.63 -7.14 30.68
CA ARG A 150 -5.90 -5.99 31.57
C ARG A 150 -7.13 -5.18 31.18
N GLY A 151 -7.42 -5.07 29.87
CA GLY A 151 -8.59 -4.34 29.39
C GLY A 151 -9.92 -4.97 29.82
N LYS A 152 -9.97 -6.29 29.89
CA LYS A 152 -11.17 -7.04 30.33
C LYS A 152 -11.55 -6.74 31.81
N THR A 153 -10.56 -6.54 32.68
CA THR A 153 -10.78 -6.18 34.10
C THR A 153 -11.23 -4.73 34.26
N LEU A 154 -10.97 -3.88 33.27
CA LEU A 154 -11.36 -2.47 33.27
C LEU A 154 -12.68 -2.21 32.51
N GLY A 155 -13.34 -3.27 32.02
CA GLY A 155 -14.60 -3.17 31.29
C GLY A 155 -14.45 -2.69 29.84
N PHE A 156 -13.22 -2.58 29.33
CA PHE A 156 -12.94 -2.20 27.95
C PHE A 156 -12.20 -3.34 27.23
N PRO A 157 -12.85 -4.05 26.30
CA PRO A 157 -12.16 -5.07 25.52
C PRO A 157 -11.04 -4.43 24.66
N THR A 158 -9.88 -5.07 24.72
CA THR A 158 -8.70 -4.64 24.00
C THR A 158 -8.22 -5.72 23.04
N ILE A 159 -7.84 -5.33 21.84
CA ILE A 159 -7.09 -6.17 20.91
C ILE A 159 -5.66 -5.69 20.83
N ASN A 160 -4.74 -6.64 20.76
CA ASN A 160 -3.34 -6.39 20.48
C ASN A 160 -2.99 -7.00 19.13
N GLN A 161 -2.29 -6.25 18.31
CA GLN A 161 -1.85 -6.71 16.99
C GLN A 161 -0.39 -6.36 16.80
N ARG A 162 0.36 -7.23 16.12
CA ARG A 162 1.69 -6.86 15.63
C ARG A 162 1.53 -5.92 14.45
N TYR A 163 2.15 -4.75 14.52
CA TYR A 163 2.18 -3.86 13.39
C TYR A 163 2.96 -4.50 12.23
N PRO A 164 2.47 -4.44 10.97
CA PRO A 164 3.16 -5.07 9.84
C PRO A 164 4.57 -4.47 9.65
N GLN A 165 5.59 -5.32 9.68
CA GLN A 165 7.01 -4.90 9.68
C GLN A 165 7.41 -4.02 8.48
N ASN A 166 6.77 -4.26 7.33
CA ASN A 166 7.09 -3.57 6.09
C ASN A 166 6.22 -2.33 5.84
N LEU A 167 5.29 -2.03 6.75
CA LEU A 167 4.41 -0.88 6.62
C LEU A 167 5.01 0.31 7.36
N THR A 168 4.93 1.49 6.77
CA THR A 168 5.36 2.74 7.42
C THR A 168 4.54 2.95 8.70
N PRO A 169 5.15 2.91 9.88
CA PRO A 169 4.41 3.19 11.10
C PRO A 169 4.08 4.69 11.20
N PRO A 170 2.89 5.04 11.70
CA PRO A 170 2.65 6.41 12.12
C PRO A 170 3.56 6.77 13.31
N LYS A 171 3.66 8.04 13.63
CA LYS A 171 4.33 8.47 14.87
C LYS A 171 3.74 7.69 16.05
N PHE A 172 4.58 7.20 16.95
CA PHE A 172 4.08 6.52 18.16
C PHE A 172 3.18 7.45 18.97
N GLY A 173 2.04 6.93 19.40
CA GLY A 173 1.04 7.70 20.08
C GLY A 173 -0.35 7.05 20.06
N VAL A 174 -1.33 7.84 20.47
CA VAL A 174 -2.72 7.41 20.61
C VAL A 174 -3.57 8.04 19.52
N TYR A 175 -4.38 7.24 18.85
CA TYR A 175 -5.20 7.63 17.71
C TYR A 175 -6.66 7.20 17.89
N GLU A 176 -7.58 8.06 17.49
CA GLU A 176 -8.94 7.61 17.21
C GLU A 176 -8.92 6.68 16.00
N SER A 177 -9.64 5.57 16.07
CA SER A 177 -9.59 4.53 15.06
C SER A 177 -10.93 3.86 14.84
N GLU A 178 -11.09 3.28 13.64
CA GLU A 178 -12.19 2.39 13.31
C GLU A 178 -11.66 0.97 13.12
N ILE A 179 -12.34 0.02 13.75
CA ILE A 179 -11.95 -1.38 13.78
C ILE A 179 -13.01 -2.22 13.07
N LEU A 180 -12.62 -2.89 11.99
CA LEU A 180 -13.48 -3.82 11.30
C LEU A 180 -13.30 -5.23 11.88
N ILE A 181 -14.37 -5.76 12.51
CA ILE A 181 -14.42 -7.13 13.05
C ILE A 181 -15.53 -7.87 12.30
N GLY A 182 -15.16 -8.86 11.49
CA GLY A 182 -16.10 -9.49 10.57
C GLY A 182 -16.66 -8.47 9.58
N THR A 183 -17.96 -8.16 9.69
CA THR A 183 -18.65 -7.19 8.83
C THR A 183 -19.04 -5.90 9.56
N LYS A 184 -18.71 -5.76 10.85
CA LYS A 184 -19.09 -4.61 11.68
C LYS A 184 -17.91 -3.71 11.95
N THR A 185 -18.14 -2.40 11.84
CA THR A 185 -17.16 -1.37 12.19
C THR A 185 -17.46 -0.87 13.59
N HIS A 186 -16.44 -0.82 14.43
CA HIS A 186 -16.46 -0.32 15.79
C HIS A 186 -15.53 0.89 15.91
N LYS A 187 -15.89 1.84 16.76
CA LYS A 187 -15.01 2.94 17.14
C LYS A 187 -14.09 2.51 18.28
N GLY A 188 -12.88 3.01 18.27
CA GLY A 188 -11.91 2.71 19.31
C GLY A 188 -10.79 3.72 19.40
N ILE A 189 -9.91 3.47 20.35
CA ILE A 189 -8.69 4.24 20.57
C ILE A 189 -7.52 3.27 20.46
N THR A 190 -6.62 3.56 19.54
CA THR A 190 -5.45 2.73 19.24
C THR A 190 -4.18 3.40 19.71
N ASN A 191 -3.43 2.74 20.57
CA ASN A 191 -2.08 3.10 20.94
C ASN A 191 -1.09 2.33 20.04
N ILE A 192 -0.22 3.03 19.33
CA ILE A 192 0.83 2.45 18.51
C ILE A 192 2.18 2.77 19.16
N GLY A 193 2.97 1.74 19.45
CA GLY A 193 4.26 1.89 20.09
C GLY A 193 5.01 0.59 20.29
N VAL A 194 6.17 0.67 20.95
CA VAL A 194 6.96 -0.49 21.36
C VAL A 194 6.58 -0.85 22.80
N ARG A 195 6.32 -2.13 23.08
CA ARG A 195 6.10 -2.63 24.43
C ARG A 195 7.38 -3.22 25.00
N PRO A 196 7.83 -2.78 26.20
CA PRO A 196 9.03 -3.31 26.85
C PRO A 196 8.93 -4.79 27.26
N THR A 197 7.71 -5.32 27.39
CA THR A 197 7.43 -6.69 27.87
C THR A 197 7.50 -7.77 26.79
N PHE A 198 7.58 -7.40 25.52
CA PHE A 198 7.82 -8.35 24.44
C PHE A 198 9.29 -8.36 24.05
N PRO A 199 9.87 -9.54 23.70
CA PRO A 199 11.25 -9.57 23.24
C PRO A 199 11.40 -8.61 22.07
N SER A 200 12.18 -7.57 22.27
CA SER A 200 12.68 -6.52 21.39
C SER A 200 12.13 -6.45 19.96
N ASP A 201 11.82 -5.26 19.53
CA ASP A 201 11.72 -4.75 18.16
C ASP A 201 10.38 -4.81 17.45
N PHE A 202 9.31 -5.31 18.06
CA PHE A 202 7.99 -5.26 17.42
C PHE A 202 7.20 -4.02 17.84
N ILE A 203 6.69 -3.31 16.83
CA ILE A 203 5.67 -2.30 17.06
C ILE A 203 4.36 -3.01 17.32
N ILE A 204 3.68 -2.63 18.38
CA ILE A 204 2.37 -3.17 18.78
C ILE A 204 1.32 -2.09 18.58
N SER A 205 0.19 -2.50 18.08
CA SER A 205 -1.05 -1.74 18.08
C SER A 205 -1.95 -2.33 19.18
N GLU A 206 -2.24 -1.53 20.19
CA GLU A 206 -3.20 -1.88 21.26
C GLU A 206 -4.44 -1.03 21.08
N THR A 207 -5.57 -1.65 20.80
CA THR A 207 -6.81 -0.96 20.52
C THR A 207 -7.87 -1.26 21.57
N PHE A 208 -8.38 -0.21 22.21
CA PHE A 208 -9.56 -0.23 23.07
C PHE A 208 -10.78 -0.03 22.21
N ILE A 209 -11.71 -0.98 22.24
CA ILE A 209 -12.90 -0.96 21.39
C ILE A 209 -14.08 -0.49 22.21
N LYS A 210 -14.75 0.54 21.72
CA LYS A 210 -15.98 1.03 22.32
C LYS A 210 -17.16 0.12 21.94
N ASP A 211 -18.00 -0.19 22.90
CA ASP A 211 -19.28 -0.89 22.70
C ASP A 211 -19.16 -2.29 22.05
N PHE A 212 -18.04 -3.00 22.28
CA PHE A 212 -17.86 -4.38 21.86
C PHE A 212 -18.17 -5.34 23.02
N MET A 213 -19.17 -6.19 22.83
CA MET A 213 -19.67 -7.15 23.83
C MET A 213 -19.44 -8.61 23.36
N GLY A 214 -18.27 -8.91 22.79
CA GLY A 214 -17.94 -10.23 22.28
C GLY A 214 -16.61 -10.76 22.82
N ASP A 215 -16.34 -12.05 22.63
CA ASP A 215 -15.00 -12.63 22.77
C ASP A 215 -14.19 -12.38 21.51
N LEU A 216 -12.95 -11.90 21.68
CA LEU A 216 -11.96 -11.61 20.63
C LEU A 216 -10.92 -12.72 20.57
#